data_58cc1b43c22eda534ee100ced9666e36
#
_entry.id   58cc1b43c22eda534ee100ced9666e36
#
_cell.length_a   1.000
_cell.length_b   1.000
_cell.length_c   1.000
_cell.angle_alpha   90.00
_cell.angle_beta   90.00
_cell.angle_gamma   90.00
#
_symmetry.space_group_name_H-M   'P 1'
#
loop_
_entity.id
_entity.type
_entity.pdbx_description
1 polymer ?
#
loop_
_entity_poly.entity_id
_entity_poly.type
_entity_poly.pdbx_seq_one_letter_code
_entity_poly.pdbx_strand_id
1 'polypeptide(L)'
;MQPQGWSRRTRQSTLMIAALALVAGLVGVASHWTGPIRRWDRDLLGTVARDGNVFRRAASIPSKARSLMRPLAPGLVLGYLYDPKATAQALDQLRQLVPVVTGIAADWYSVSSSGELTGQTQPQVMEFAQAHHLTTLAVIEQTDPSVLNALIQDPVAEAISQNEMLTMVESDGFDGVNLDWEGIPAGDRNLFSRYVGELVRLFHQHGFYVTLSVPPETSNQPQDSWTGAYNYRVLGREADLLMIMAYDQHWAGGPPGPIASTSWVRSVLAFSVSQVAPDKVILGIPGYGYDWSGEGAVALTFAQAQQLEQAYAPKSNANHFQYVQGGVLHSVWFENTQSFLGSVQLVTGFELRGIVLWRIGIEDPKIWDFLE
;
A
#
# COMPACT_ATOMS: atom_id res chain seq x y z
N MET A 1 -10.87 -31.66 47.73
CA MET A 1 -9.71 -32.35 47.13
C MET A 1 -9.44 -31.67 45.78
N GLN A 2 -8.39 -30.87 45.70
CA GLN A 2 -7.91 -30.26 44.44
C GLN A 2 -7.01 -31.26 43.72
N PRO A 3 -6.92 -31.24 42.40
CA PRO A 3 -5.74 -31.69 41.68
C PRO A 3 -4.91 -30.53 41.18
N GLN A 4 -3.63 -30.69 41.38
CA GLN A 4 -2.51 -29.78 41.19
C GLN A 4 -2.22 -29.44 39.73
N GLY A 5 -1.58 -28.27 39.58
CA GLY A 5 -1.20 -27.68 38.29
C GLY A 5 -0.09 -28.43 37.54
N TRP A 6 -0.11 -28.23 36.22
CA TRP A 6 1.00 -28.58 35.35
C TRP A 6 1.67 -27.30 34.83
N SER A 7 3.00 -27.30 35.01
CA SER A 7 3.88 -26.16 34.84
C SER A 7 4.10 -25.78 33.36
N ARG A 8 4.10 -24.46 33.11
CA ARG A 8 4.46 -23.79 31.84
C ARG A 8 5.98 -23.84 31.54
N ARG A 9 6.59 -25.00 31.42
CA ARG A 9 8.06 -25.06 31.15
C ARG A 9 8.50 -26.00 30.03
N THR A 10 7.64 -26.46 29.12
CA THR A 10 8.02 -27.42 28.06
C THR A 10 7.62 -27.06 26.62
N ARG A 11 7.45 -25.78 26.31
CA ARG A 11 7.18 -25.36 24.91
C ARG A 11 8.19 -24.35 24.30
N GLN A 12 9.29 -24.07 25.00
CA GLN A 12 10.34 -23.18 24.45
C GLN A 12 11.58 -23.91 23.89
N SER A 13 11.65 -25.24 23.97
CA SER A 13 12.86 -25.98 23.57
C SER A 13 12.79 -26.63 22.19
N THR A 14 11.68 -26.55 21.45
CA THR A 14 11.53 -27.22 20.15
C THR A 14 11.58 -26.25 18.96
N LEU A 15 11.58 -24.95 19.17
CA LEU A 15 11.69 -23.93 18.13
C LEU A 15 13.11 -23.38 17.93
N MET A 16 14.06 -23.76 18.77
CA MET A 16 15.46 -23.29 18.67
C MET A 16 16.38 -24.22 17.87
N ILE A 17 15.91 -25.39 17.43
CA ILE A 17 16.75 -26.37 16.67
C ILE A 17 16.50 -26.29 15.15
N ALA A 18 15.45 -25.62 14.70
CA ALA A 18 15.20 -25.45 13.25
C ALA A 18 15.90 -24.22 12.64
N ALA A 19 16.40 -23.28 13.44
CA ALA A 19 17.07 -22.05 12.95
C ALA A 19 18.58 -22.18 12.78
N LEU A 20 19.21 -23.30 13.20
CA LEU A 20 20.67 -23.49 13.12
C LEU A 20 21.14 -24.38 11.96
N ALA A 21 20.23 -24.91 11.13
CA ALA A 21 20.56 -25.75 9.99
C ALA A 21 20.61 -25.02 8.64
N LEU A 22 20.27 -23.72 8.57
CA LEU A 22 20.24 -22.91 7.34
C LEU A 22 21.45 -21.97 7.18
N VAL A 23 22.33 -21.86 8.17
CA VAL A 23 23.53 -21.00 8.11
C VAL A 23 24.80 -21.74 7.66
N ALA A 24 24.77 -23.07 7.54
CA ALA A 24 25.94 -23.87 7.13
C ALA A 24 26.00 -24.20 5.63
N GLY A 25 25.05 -23.71 4.80
CA GLY A 25 24.96 -24.04 3.37
C GLY A 25 25.46 -22.97 2.40
N LEU A 26 25.91 -21.79 2.86
CA LEU A 26 26.24 -20.64 2.00
C LEU A 26 27.73 -20.21 2.04
N VAL A 27 28.63 -21.07 2.45
CA VAL A 27 30.12 -20.81 2.39
C VAL A 27 30.79 -21.72 1.41
N GLY A 28 30.28 -21.89 0.21
CA GLY A 28 30.87 -22.87 -0.73
C GLY A 28 30.83 -22.53 -2.22
N VAL A 29 30.50 -21.28 -2.62
CA VAL A 29 30.66 -20.89 -4.06
C VAL A 29 31.08 -19.42 -4.16
N ALA A 30 32.31 -19.14 -3.81
CA ALA A 30 32.98 -17.87 -4.12
C ALA A 30 34.39 -18.14 -4.64
N SER A 31 34.48 -18.76 -5.80
CA SER A 31 35.73 -18.76 -6.60
C SER A 31 35.34 -18.91 -8.08
N HIS A 32 35.67 -17.87 -8.84
CA HIS A 32 35.65 -17.68 -10.29
C HIS A 32 34.59 -16.71 -10.84
N TRP A 33 34.81 -15.44 -10.53
CA TRP A 33 34.37 -14.38 -11.44
C TRP A 33 35.45 -13.27 -11.47
N THR A 34 36.28 -13.30 -12.51
CA THR A 34 37.23 -12.22 -12.84
C THR A 34 36.68 -11.43 -14.02
N GLY A 35 35.75 -10.49 -13.71
CA GLY A 35 35.33 -9.44 -14.63
C GLY A 35 35.73 -8.08 -14.05
N PRO A 36 36.07 -7.06 -14.87
CA PRO A 36 36.54 -5.79 -14.35
C PRO A 36 35.40 -5.03 -13.68
N ILE A 37 35.54 -4.82 -12.37
CA ILE A 37 34.71 -3.88 -11.60
C ILE A 37 34.89 -2.50 -12.22
N ARG A 38 33.90 -1.94 -12.88
CA ARG A 38 33.88 -0.55 -13.28
C ARG A 38 33.96 0.30 -12.01
N ARG A 39 35.01 1.08 -11.96
CA ARG A 39 35.33 2.07 -10.92
C ARG A 39 34.21 3.11 -10.92
N TRP A 40 33.26 3.02 -9.99
CA TRP A 40 32.31 4.07 -9.71
C TRP A 40 33.05 5.13 -8.90
N ASP A 41 32.97 6.36 -9.35
CA ASP A 41 33.73 7.50 -8.84
C ASP A 41 33.46 7.72 -7.34
N ARG A 42 34.53 7.76 -6.56
CA ARG A 42 34.51 8.13 -5.13
C ARG A 42 34.12 9.58 -4.88
N ASP A 43 33.87 10.36 -5.91
CA ASP A 43 33.56 11.78 -5.78
C ASP A 43 32.08 12.07 -5.45
N LEU A 44 31.17 11.10 -5.63
CA LEU A 44 29.77 11.23 -5.21
C LEU A 44 29.58 11.08 -3.70
N LEU A 45 30.45 10.35 -2.99
CA LEU A 45 30.39 10.19 -1.53
C LEU A 45 30.98 11.38 -0.75
N GLY A 46 31.70 12.28 -1.42
CA GLY A 46 32.31 13.46 -0.82
C GLY A 46 31.37 14.63 -0.62
N THR A 47 30.22 14.66 -1.26
CA THR A 47 29.28 15.80 -1.24
C THR A 47 28.19 15.68 -0.17
N VAL A 48 27.93 14.49 0.34
CA VAL A 48 26.87 14.25 1.34
C VAL A 48 27.28 14.59 2.78
N ALA A 49 28.58 14.73 3.04
CA ALA A 49 29.12 14.87 4.41
C ALA A 49 29.39 16.30 4.89
N ARG A 50 29.01 17.36 4.18
CA ARG A 50 29.46 18.74 4.52
C ARG A 50 28.44 19.82 4.71
N ASP A 51 27.14 19.60 4.72
CA ASP A 51 26.19 20.68 5.02
C ASP A 51 25.14 20.29 6.07
N GLY A 52 25.52 20.49 7.34
CA GLY A 52 24.63 20.37 8.50
C GLY A 52 23.62 21.53 8.65
N ASN A 53 23.08 22.07 7.56
CA ASN A 53 22.14 23.20 7.65
C ASN A 53 21.09 23.19 6.52
N VAL A 54 20.28 22.12 6.40
CA VAL A 54 19.27 21.94 5.32
C VAL A 54 17.84 22.27 5.76
N PHE A 55 17.62 22.83 6.94
CA PHE A 55 16.28 23.31 7.35
C PHE A 55 16.03 24.75 6.93
N ARG A 56 16.12 25.07 5.65
CA ARG A 56 15.56 26.33 5.12
C ARG A 56 15.13 26.19 3.67
N ARG A 57 13.83 26.37 3.46
CA ARG A 57 13.01 26.46 2.23
C ARG A 57 12.46 25.13 1.74
N ALA A 58 11.14 24.98 1.91
CA ALA A 58 10.32 24.21 0.96
C ALA A 58 10.58 24.83 -0.43
N ALA A 59 11.44 24.20 -1.21
CA ALA A 59 11.69 24.63 -2.57
C ALA A 59 10.43 24.25 -3.38
N SER A 60 9.73 25.26 -3.89
CA SER A 60 8.75 25.06 -4.96
C SER A 60 9.41 24.22 -6.04
N ILE A 61 8.71 23.17 -6.51
CA ILE A 61 9.13 22.35 -7.66
C ILE A 61 9.63 23.28 -8.75
N PRO A 62 10.84 23.08 -9.29
CA PRO A 62 11.34 23.90 -10.39
C PRO A 62 10.32 23.87 -11.52
N SER A 63 9.94 25.02 -12.06
CA SER A 63 8.93 25.14 -13.11
C SER A 63 9.21 24.24 -14.33
N LYS A 64 10.47 23.94 -14.59
CA LYS A 64 10.93 23.06 -15.67
C LYS A 64 10.66 21.57 -15.36
N ALA A 65 10.78 21.12 -14.12
CA ALA A 65 10.48 19.74 -13.74
C ALA A 65 8.98 19.48 -13.80
N ARG A 66 8.15 20.44 -13.33
CA ARG A 66 6.69 20.35 -13.43
C ARG A 66 6.17 20.25 -14.87
N SER A 67 6.90 20.79 -15.86
CA SER A 67 6.56 20.69 -17.27
C SER A 67 6.89 19.33 -17.89
N LEU A 68 7.64 18.47 -17.21
CA LEU A 68 7.96 17.11 -17.64
C LEU A 68 6.93 16.07 -17.14
N MET A 69 6.25 16.37 -16.03
CA MET A 69 5.24 15.47 -15.47
C MET A 69 3.96 15.51 -16.32
N ARG A 70 3.46 14.35 -16.69
CA ARG A 70 2.14 14.22 -17.33
C ARG A 70 1.08 14.62 -16.30
N PRO A 71 0.16 15.57 -16.61
CA PRO A 71 -0.88 15.96 -15.65
C PRO A 71 -1.76 14.77 -15.26
N LEU A 72 -2.00 14.59 -13.97
CA LEU A 72 -2.97 13.62 -13.48
C LEU A 72 -4.40 14.06 -13.85
N ALA A 73 -5.22 13.12 -14.28
CA ALA A 73 -6.62 13.37 -14.61
C ALA A 73 -7.38 13.97 -13.40
N PRO A 74 -8.32 14.90 -13.60
CA PRO A 74 -9.29 15.23 -12.57
C PRO A 74 -10.20 14.03 -12.31
N GLY A 75 -10.56 13.78 -11.04
CA GLY A 75 -11.42 12.64 -10.69
C GLY A 75 -10.73 11.29 -10.92
N LEU A 76 -9.59 11.06 -10.25
CA LEU A 76 -8.84 9.81 -10.40
C LEU A 76 -9.67 8.61 -9.93
N VAL A 77 -9.74 7.59 -10.77
CA VAL A 77 -10.24 6.25 -10.45
C VAL A 77 -9.10 5.27 -10.66
N LEU A 78 -8.44 4.90 -9.57
CA LEU A 78 -7.31 3.99 -9.58
C LEU A 78 -7.74 2.61 -9.08
N GLY A 79 -7.02 1.58 -9.50
CA GLY A 79 -7.17 0.26 -8.95
C GLY A 79 -5.82 -0.43 -8.72
N TYR A 80 -5.69 -1.12 -7.60
CA TYR A 80 -4.53 -1.96 -7.35
C TYR A 80 -4.57 -3.22 -8.19
N LEU A 81 -3.44 -3.55 -8.82
CA LEU A 81 -3.16 -4.83 -9.48
C LEU A 81 -2.13 -5.59 -8.64
N TYR A 82 -2.58 -6.61 -7.92
CA TYR A 82 -1.78 -7.28 -6.89
C TYR A 82 -0.93 -8.45 -7.41
N ASP A 83 -1.43 -9.29 -8.32
CA ASP A 83 -0.72 -10.52 -8.71
C ASP A 83 0.14 -10.33 -9.97
N PRO A 84 1.49 -10.27 -9.82
CA PRO A 84 2.39 -10.13 -10.96
C PRO A 84 2.41 -11.36 -11.89
N LYS A 85 1.85 -12.49 -11.45
CA LYS A 85 1.77 -13.73 -12.26
C LYS A 85 0.47 -13.86 -13.04
N ALA A 86 -0.55 -13.06 -12.72
CA ALA A 86 -1.87 -13.10 -13.33
C ALA A 86 -2.04 -12.13 -14.50
N THR A 87 -1.01 -11.95 -15.35
CA THR A 87 -1.00 -10.97 -16.47
C THR A 87 -2.21 -11.08 -17.39
N ALA A 88 -2.61 -12.30 -17.77
CA ALA A 88 -3.77 -12.50 -18.64
C ALA A 88 -5.08 -12.07 -17.96
N GLN A 89 -5.26 -12.40 -16.70
CA GLN A 89 -6.43 -12.01 -15.90
C GLN A 89 -6.46 -10.48 -15.72
N ALA A 90 -5.33 -9.85 -15.38
CA ALA A 90 -5.24 -8.41 -15.23
C ALA A 90 -5.62 -7.67 -16.53
N LEU A 91 -5.13 -8.14 -17.68
CA LEU A 91 -5.48 -7.58 -18.98
C LEU A 91 -6.97 -7.74 -19.31
N ASP A 92 -7.56 -8.89 -19.02
CA ASP A 92 -8.99 -9.13 -19.26
C ASP A 92 -9.87 -8.22 -18.40
N GLN A 93 -9.47 -7.99 -17.15
CA GLN A 93 -10.13 -7.05 -16.25
C GLN A 93 -9.97 -5.61 -16.75
N LEU A 94 -8.75 -5.16 -17.05
CA LEU A 94 -8.50 -3.81 -17.53
C LEU A 94 -9.22 -3.48 -18.82
N ARG A 95 -9.36 -4.43 -19.77
CA ARG A 95 -10.13 -4.23 -21.01
C ARG A 95 -11.59 -3.86 -20.75
N GLN A 96 -12.17 -4.40 -19.68
CA GLN A 96 -13.55 -4.09 -19.30
C GLN A 96 -13.66 -2.76 -18.55
N LEU A 97 -12.59 -2.32 -17.87
CA LEU A 97 -12.58 -1.19 -16.96
C LEU A 97 -12.03 0.11 -17.57
N VAL A 98 -11.37 0.03 -18.73
CA VAL A 98 -10.76 1.21 -19.40
C VAL A 98 -11.69 2.41 -19.58
N PRO A 99 -13.02 2.27 -19.81
CA PRO A 99 -13.91 3.43 -19.89
C PRO A 99 -14.02 4.21 -18.57
N VAL A 100 -13.71 3.58 -17.43
CA VAL A 100 -13.95 4.11 -16.10
C VAL A 100 -12.66 4.36 -15.31
N VAL A 101 -11.74 3.39 -15.35
CA VAL A 101 -10.46 3.45 -14.63
C VAL A 101 -9.50 4.41 -15.33
N THR A 102 -8.96 5.37 -14.60
CA THR A 102 -8.01 6.37 -15.10
C THR A 102 -6.56 6.01 -14.84
N GLY A 103 -6.30 4.97 -14.04
CA GLY A 103 -4.95 4.50 -13.76
C GLY A 103 -4.90 3.24 -12.93
N ILE A 104 -3.69 2.71 -12.81
CA ILE A 104 -3.37 1.50 -12.05
C ILE A 104 -2.27 1.77 -11.03
N ALA A 105 -2.37 1.12 -9.88
CA ALA A 105 -1.33 0.98 -8.88
C ALA A 105 -0.85 -0.48 -8.91
N ALA A 106 0.31 -0.70 -9.54
CA ALA A 106 0.85 -2.03 -9.80
C ALA A 106 1.67 -2.51 -8.59
N ASP A 107 1.06 -3.35 -7.77
CA ASP A 107 1.65 -3.88 -6.55
C ASP A 107 2.51 -5.11 -6.86
N TRP A 108 3.69 -4.84 -7.38
CA TRP A 108 4.61 -5.83 -7.92
C TRP A 108 6.00 -5.77 -7.33
N TYR A 109 6.31 -4.80 -6.46
CA TYR A 109 7.64 -4.57 -5.94
C TYR A 109 7.67 -4.53 -4.42
N SER A 110 8.78 -4.94 -3.87
CA SER A 110 9.10 -4.81 -2.45
C SER A 110 10.53 -4.30 -2.28
N VAL A 111 10.85 -3.73 -1.12
CA VAL A 111 12.16 -3.21 -0.78
C VAL A 111 12.77 -3.97 0.40
N SER A 112 14.08 -4.24 0.34
CA SER A 112 14.83 -4.86 1.43
C SER A 112 15.34 -3.82 2.44
N SER A 113 15.86 -4.29 3.58
CA SER A 113 16.52 -3.43 4.58
C SER A 113 17.81 -2.79 4.09
N SER A 114 18.44 -3.31 3.01
CA SER A 114 19.59 -2.71 2.34
C SER A 114 19.21 -1.72 1.22
N GLY A 115 17.91 -1.53 0.98
CA GLY A 115 17.39 -0.64 -0.07
C GLY A 115 17.24 -1.27 -1.44
N GLU A 116 17.57 -2.55 -1.61
CA GLU A 116 17.44 -3.25 -2.90
C GLU A 116 15.97 -3.55 -3.19
N LEU A 117 15.54 -3.30 -4.44
CA LEU A 117 14.20 -3.66 -4.90
C LEU A 117 14.16 -5.12 -5.36
N THR A 118 13.03 -5.77 -5.08
CA THR A 118 12.65 -7.06 -5.65
C THR A 118 11.28 -6.94 -6.27
N GLY A 119 11.06 -7.63 -7.38
CA GLY A 119 9.79 -7.55 -8.13
C GLY A 119 10.03 -7.63 -9.62
N GLN A 120 8.94 -7.54 -10.38
CA GLN A 120 9.01 -7.60 -11.84
C GLN A 120 7.82 -6.90 -12.47
N THR A 121 8.10 -5.98 -13.38
CA THR A 121 7.08 -5.36 -14.25
C THR A 121 6.43 -6.40 -15.16
N GLN A 122 5.14 -6.20 -15.43
CA GLN A 122 4.38 -6.95 -16.42
C GLN A 122 4.32 -6.15 -17.74
N PRO A 123 5.19 -6.41 -18.73
CA PRO A 123 5.31 -5.55 -19.93
C PRO A 123 4.00 -5.41 -20.69
N GLN A 124 3.23 -6.50 -20.83
CA GLN A 124 1.97 -6.47 -21.56
C GLN A 124 0.89 -5.60 -20.87
N VAL A 125 0.90 -5.54 -19.53
CA VAL A 125 0.01 -4.67 -18.76
C VAL A 125 0.43 -3.22 -18.93
N MET A 126 1.73 -2.94 -18.89
CA MET A 126 2.26 -1.59 -19.12
C MET A 126 1.99 -1.09 -20.52
N GLU A 127 2.23 -1.91 -21.55
CA GLU A 127 1.89 -1.59 -22.94
C GLU A 127 0.40 -1.27 -23.10
N PHE A 128 -0.47 -2.06 -22.49
CA PHE A 128 -1.90 -1.82 -22.48
C PHE A 128 -2.26 -0.49 -21.78
N ALA A 129 -1.73 -0.26 -20.59
CA ALA A 129 -1.97 0.94 -19.81
C ALA A 129 -1.53 2.21 -20.57
N GLN A 130 -0.35 2.18 -21.19
CA GLN A 130 0.19 3.28 -22.00
C GLN A 130 -0.67 3.54 -23.25
N ALA A 131 -1.10 2.47 -23.96
CA ALA A 131 -1.95 2.58 -25.13
C ALA A 131 -3.32 3.21 -24.82
N HIS A 132 -3.80 3.04 -23.60
CA HIS A 132 -5.06 3.61 -23.12
C HIS A 132 -4.89 4.86 -22.24
N HIS A 133 -3.68 5.40 -22.18
CA HIS A 133 -3.34 6.61 -21.41
C HIS A 133 -3.66 6.52 -19.90
N LEU A 134 -3.65 5.34 -19.33
CA LEU A 134 -3.81 5.16 -17.90
C LEU A 134 -2.61 5.72 -17.14
N THR A 135 -2.84 6.34 -16.00
CA THR A 135 -1.77 6.66 -15.04
C THR A 135 -1.23 5.37 -14.45
N THR A 136 0.10 5.23 -14.39
CA THR A 136 0.75 4.02 -13.90
C THR A 136 1.65 4.33 -12.71
N LEU A 137 1.35 3.73 -11.56
CA LEU A 137 2.15 3.85 -10.35
C LEU A 137 2.72 2.48 -9.97
N ALA A 138 4.04 2.39 -9.81
CA ALA A 138 4.66 1.19 -9.23
C ALA A 138 4.48 1.23 -7.71
N VAL A 139 3.79 0.24 -7.15
CA VAL A 139 3.67 0.10 -5.69
C VAL A 139 4.91 -0.61 -5.17
N ILE A 140 5.50 -0.02 -4.15
CA ILE A 140 6.63 -0.57 -3.41
C ILE A 140 6.10 -0.94 -2.04
N GLU A 141 5.71 -2.21 -1.87
CA GLU A 141 5.17 -2.73 -0.62
C GLU A 141 6.29 -3.08 0.37
N GLN A 142 6.08 -2.76 1.65
CA GLN A 142 6.86 -3.33 2.75
C GLN A 142 6.05 -3.28 4.04
N THR A 143 5.83 -4.45 4.65
CA THR A 143 5.00 -4.62 5.86
C THR A 143 5.79 -5.14 7.07
N ASP A 144 7.11 -5.34 6.94
CA ASP A 144 7.96 -5.72 8.07
C ASP A 144 8.55 -4.48 8.74
N PRO A 145 8.14 -4.16 9.99
CA PRO A 145 8.64 -2.99 10.71
C PRO A 145 10.16 -2.99 10.90
N SER A 146 10.79 -4.17 10.98
CA SER A 146 12.23 -4.27 11.18
C SER A 146 13.01 -3.93 9.91
N VAL A 147 12.48 -4.29 8.75
CA VAL A 147 13.03 -3.93 7.44
C VAL A 147 12.94 -2.43 7.24
N LEU A 148 11.75 -1.84 7.47
CA LEU A 148 11.52 -0.41 7.33
C LEU A 148 12.37 0.41 8.29
N ASN A 149 12.46 0.00 9.57
CA ASN A 149 13.31 0.66 10.56
C ASN A 149 14.79 0.66 10.12
N ALA A 150 15.32 -0.51 9.69
CA ALA A 150 16.70 -0.61 9.26
C ALA A 150 16.98 0.25 8.02
N LEU A 151 16.08 0.24 7.03
CA LEU A 151 16.22 1.01 5.80
C LEU A 151 16.27 2.52 6.06
N ILE A 152 15.29 3.05 6.81
CA ILE A 152 15.18 4.51 7.00
C ILE A 152 16.15 5.08 8.05
N GLN A 153 16.88 4.24 8.78
CA GLN A 153 17.97 4.65 9.67
C GLN A 153 19.35 4.59 9.01
N ASP A 154 19.50 3.89 7.89
CA ASP A 154 20.75 3.80 7.13
C ASP A 154 20.73 4.70 5.89
N PRO A 155 21.47 5.82 5.87
CA PRO A 155 21.52 6.71 4.70
C PRO A 155 22.01 6.04 3.41
N VAL A 156 22.76 4.94 3.52
CA VAL A 156 23.22 4.19 2.33
C VAL A 156 22.08 3.37 1.76
N ALA A 157 21.32 2.67 2.61
CA ALA A 157 20.13 1.92 2.20
C ALA A 157 19.05 2.86 1.63
N GLU A 158 18.84 4.03 2.25
CA GLU A 158 17.94 5.06 1.72
C GLU A 158 18.34 5.49 0.31
N ALA A 159 19.62 5.81 0.08
CA ALA A 159 20.11 6.23 -1.22
C ALA A 159 19.99 5.10 -2.27
N ILE A 160 20.27 3.85 -1.90
CA ILE A 160 20.09 2.69 -2.77
C ILE A 160 18.62 2.57 -3.18
N SER A 161 17.68 2.55 -2.21
CA SER A 161 16.25 2.37 -2.49
C SER A 161 15.69 3.47 -3.40
N GLN A 162 16.05 4.73 -3.16
CA GLN A 162 15.61 5.86 -3.97
C GLN A 162 16.12 5.77 -5.42
N ASN A 163 17.39 5.37 -5.62
CA ASN A 163 17.97 5.23 -6.96
C ASN A 163 17.44 3.98 -7.68
N GLU A 164 17.21 2.88 -6.98
CA GLU A 164 16.61 1.66 -7.55
C GLU A 164 15.17 1.94 -8.02
N MET A 165 14.36 2.60 -7.19
CA MET A 165 13.01 3.04 -7.58
C MET A 165 13.01 3.96 -8.80
N LEU A 166 13.92 4.95 -8.84
CA LEU A 166 14.03 5.84 -9.97
C LEU A 166 14.42 5.09 -11.25
N THR A 167 15.44 4.24 -11.17
CA THR A 167 15.91 3.43 -12.30
C THR A 167 14.79 2.53 -12.85
N MET A 168 14.03 1.88 -11.96
CA MET A 168 12.90 1.03 -12.33
C MET A 168 11.80 1.84 -13.02
N VAL A 169 11.40 2.99 -12.47
CA VAL A 169 10.36 3.85 -13.06
C VAL A 169 10.77 4.34 -14.44
N GLU A 170 12.04 4.76 -14.61
CA GLU A 170 12.57 5.19 -15.91
C GLU A 170 12.62 4.05 -16.94
N SER A 171 13.09 2.87 -16.52
CA SER A 171 13.26 1.73 -17.45
C SER A 171 11.95 1.09 -17.85
N ASP A 172 10.99 1.01 -16.93
CA ASP A 172 9.75 0.25 -17.11
C ASP A 172 8.56 1.13 -17.53
N GLY A 173 8.76 2.46 -17.54
CA GLY A 173 7.82 3.43 -18.09
C GLY A 173 6.62 3.72 -17.19
N PHE A 174 6.79 3.68 -15.87
CA PHE A 174 5.78 4.16 -14.93
C PHE A 174 5.75 5.69 -14.86
N ASP A 175 4.60 6.26 -14.51
CA ASP A 175 4.47 7.70 -14.24
C ASP A 175 5.01 8.09 -12.84
N GLY A 176 5.22 7.11 -11.96
CA GLY A 176 5.75 7.33 -10.62
C GLY A 176 5.68 6.10 -9.71
N VAL A 177 5.86 6.32 -8.41
CA VAL A 177 5.76 5.29 -7.39
C VAL A 177 4.64 5.57 -6.40
N ASN A 178 4.16 4.50 -5.76
CA ASN A 178 3.38 4.54 -4.54
C ASN A 178 4.14 3.78 -3.45
N LEU A 179 4.50 4.44 -2.36
CA LEU A 179 5.05 3.75 -1.20
C LEU A 179 3.89 3.21 -0.36
N ASP A 180 3.81 1.89 -0.27
CA ASP A 180 2.90 1.15 0.59
C ASP A 180 3.69 0.50 1.73
N TRP A 181 4.20 1.36 2.62
CA TRP A 181 5.04 0.97 3.74
C TRP A 181 4.21 0.97 5.02
N GLU A 182 3.99 -0.21 5.60
CA GLU A 182 3.12 -0.38 6.75
C GLU A 182 3.89 -0.79 8.01
N GLY A 183 3.42 -0.32 9.17
CA GLY A 183 4.01 -0.68 10.45
C GLY A 183 5.35 0.02 10.74
N ILE A 184 5.65 1.13 10.10
CA ILE A 184 6.83 1.96 10.43
C ILE A 184 6.78 2.31 11.91
N PRO A 185 7.86 2.06 12.69
CA PRO A 185 7.88 2.40 14.10
C PRO A 185 7.59 3.90 14.35
N ALA A 186 6.74 4.20 15.33
CA ALA A 186 6.36 5.58 15.67
C ALA A 186 7.56 6.49 15.95
N GLY A 187 8.65 5.92 16.48
CA GLY A 187 9.92 6.64 16.71
C GLY A 187 10.59 7.16 15.44
N ASP A 188 10.28 6.56 14.31
CA ASP A 188 10.87 6.91 13.01
C ASP A 188 10.06 7.96 12.21
N ARG A 189 9.01 8.51 12.81
CA ARG A 189 8.12 9.52 12.20
C ARG A 189 8.85 10.63 11.44
N ASN A 190 9.89 11.17 12.03
CA ASN A 190 10.66 12.28 11.43
C ASN A 190 11.60 11.76 10.32
N LEU A 191 12.18 10.60 10.51
CA LEU A 191 13.04 9.95 9.51
C LEU A 191 12.23 9.59 8.27
N PHE A 192 11.06 8.97 8.44
CA PHE A 192 10.16 8.66 7.33
C PHE A 192 9.71 9.93 6.59
N SER A 193 9.32 10.98 7.31
CA SER A 193 8.95 12.27 6.68
C SER A 193 10.11 12.88 5.90
N ARG A 194 11.35 12.77 6.38
CA ARG A 194 12.56 13.20 5.68
C ARG A 194 12.79 12.37 4.41
N TYR A 195 12.76 11.04 4.55
CA TYR A 195 12.94 10.10 3.44
C TYR A 195 11.97 10.43 2.29
N VAL A 196 10.68 10.60 2.59
CA VAL A 196 9.67 10.96 1.59
C VAL A 196 10.00 12.29 0.91
N GLY A 197 10.39 13.31 1.68
CA GLY A 197 10.77 14.61 1.12
C GLY A 197 12.01 14.54 0.21
N GLU A 198 12.94 13.64 0.49
CA GLU A 198 14.13 13.41 -0.36
C GLU A 198 13.77 12.66 -1.63
N LEU A 199 12.97 11.60 -1.52
CA LEU A 199 12.45 10.84 -2.65
C LEU A 199 11.65 11.73 -3.61
N VAL A 200 10.74 12.55 -3.09
CA VAL A 200 9.94 13.49 -3.90
C VAL A 200 10.83 14.46 -4.66
N ARG A 201 11.84 15.03 -4.01
CA ARG A 201 12.77 15.94 -4.70
C ARG A 201 13.52 15.27 -5.82
N LEU A 202 13.97 14.03 -5.62
CA LEU A 202 14.65 13.23 -6.64
C LEU A 202 13.71 12.95 -7.82
N PHE A 203 12.53 12.41 -7.56
CA PHE A 203 11.56 12.03 -8.58
C PHE A 203 11.06 13.23 -9.39
N HIS A 204 10.77 14.36 -8.74
CA HIS A 204 10.34 15.57 -9.43
C HIS A 204 11.41 16.15 -10.37
N GLN A 205 12.71 15.98 -10.06
CA GLN A 205 13.78 16.39 -10.99
C GLN A 205 13.75 15.58 -12.30
N HIS A 206 13.22 14.35 -12.25
CA HIS A 206 13.08 13.45 -13.40
C HIS A 206 11.68 13.44 -14.01
N GLY A 207 10.72 14.16 -13.42
CA GLY A 207 9.36 14.28 -13.95
C GLY A 207 8.40 13.18 -13.51
N PHE A 208 8.67 12.48 -12.42
CA PHE A 208 7.85 11.39 -11.88
C PHE A 208 7.11 11.76 -10.60
N TYR A 209 5.98 11.09 -10.36
CA TYR A 209 5.16 11.24 -9.17
C TYR A 209 5.66 10.37 -8.01
N VAL A 210 5.45 10.88 -6.78
CA VAL A 210 5.56 10.09 -5.55
C VAL A 210 4.25 10.18 -4.78
N THR A 211 3.60 9.05 -4.60
CA THR A 211 2.36 8.90 -3.85
C THR A 211 2.58 7.98 -2.67
N LEU A 212 1.73 8.05 -1.66
CA LEU A 212 1.83 7.23 -0.45
C LEU A 212 0.50 6.56 -0.16
N SER A 213 0.51 5.27 0.14
CA SER A 213 -0.56 4.61 0.88
C SER A 213 -0.32 4.86 2.38
N VAL A 214 -1.33 5.31 3.10
CA VAL A 214 -1.20 5.62 4.52
C VAL A 214 -2.35 5.00 5.32
N PRO A 215 -2.09 4.48 6.54
CA PRO A 215 -3.12 3.92 7.39
C PRO A 215 -4.14 4.99 7.79
N PRO A 216 -5.42 4.61 8.03
CA PRO A 216 -6.47 5.55 8.35
C PRO A 216 -6.30 6.15 9.75
N GLU A 217 -6.38 7.46 9.86
CA GLU A 217 -6.37 8.17 11.14
C GLU A 217 -7.65 9.00 11.33
N THR A 218 -8.15 9.06 12.57
CA THR A 218 -9.24 9.97 12.97
C THR A 218 -8.75 11.12 13.85
N SER A 219 -7.48 11.06 14.25
CA SER A 219 -6.77 12.08 15.02
C SER A 219 -5.27 11.84 14.93
N ASN A 220 -4.46 12.88 15.13
CA ASN A 220 -3.00 12.73 15.15
C ASN A 220 -2.52 12.06 16.44
N GLN A 221 -2.00 10.85 16.35
CA GLN A 221 -1.52 10.03 17.47
C GLN A 221 -0.06 9.62 17.28
N PRO A 222 0.92 10.51 17.48
CA PRO A 222 2.32 10.27 17.13
C PRO A 222 3.01 9.18 17.96
N GLN A 223 2.35 8.64 18.98
CA GLN A 223 2.85 7.52 19.81
C GLN A 223 2.13 6.19 19.51
N ASP A 224 1.14 6.19 18.63
CA ASP A 224 0.44 4.98 18.24
C ASP A 224 1.39 4.05 17.48
N SER A 225 1.34 2.75 17.80
CA SER A 225 2.27 1.77 17.25
C SER A 225 2.06 1.49 15.75
N TRP A 226 0.86 1.77 15.23
CA TRP A 226 0.50 1.50 13.84
C TRP A 226 0.53 2.78 12.98
N THR A 227 -0.08 3.86 13.47
CA THR A 227 -0.26 5.11 12.71
C THR A 227 0.75 6.20 13.07
N GLY A 228 1.48 6.04 14.20
CA GLY A 228 2.30 7.08 14.79
C GLY A 228 3.40 7.65 13.89
N ALA A 229 3.92 6.87 12.95
CA ALA A 229 4.94 7.33 12.00
C ALA A 229 4.40 8.26 10.90
N TYR A 230 3.09 8.25 10.63
CA TYR A 230 2.52 8.96 9.49
C TYR A 230 2.09 10.38 9.88
N ASN A 231 2.95 11.34 9.62
CA ASN A 231 2.63 12.76 9.81
C ASN A 231 1.88 13.30 8.58
N TYR A 232 0.57 13.15 8.53
CA TYR A 232 -0.26 13.54 7.39
C TYR A 232 0.02 14.95 6.90
N ARG A 233 0.21 15.91 7.81
CA ARG A 233 0.52 17.31 7.44
C ARG A 233 1.84 17.44 6.69
N VAL A 234 2.87 16.72 7.12
CA VAL A 234 4.18 16.77 6.47
C VAL A 234 4.16 15.95 5.20
N LEU A 235 3.68 14.71 5.26
CA LEU A 235 3.60 13.81 4.11
C LEU A 235 2.73 14.39 3.00
N GLY A 236 1.56 14.95 3.33
CA GLY A 236 0.67 15.59 2.35
C GLY A 236 1.20 16.87 1.73
N ARG A 237 2.12 17.57 2.42
CA ARG A 237 2.82 18.70 1.82
C ARG A 237 3.87 18.24 0.81
N GLU A 238 4.62 17.19 1.13
CA GLU A 238 5.73 16.69 0.29
C GLU A 238 5.22 15.85 -0.87
N ALA A 239 4.45 14.77 -0.62
CA ALA A 239 3.97 13.85 -1.65
C ALA A 239 2.96 14.48 -2.61
N ASP A 240 2.81 13.90 -3.79
CA ASP A 240 1.82 14.33 -4.79
C ASP A 240 0.40 13.95 -4.38
N LEU A 241 0.20 12.71 -3.90
CA LEU A 241 -1.08 12.20 -3.41
C LEU A 241 -0.88 11.36 -2.14
N LEU A 242 -1.86 11.41 -1.24
CA LEU A 242 -2.04 10.47 -0.14
C LEU A 242 -3.25 9.60 -0.42
N MET A 243 -3.03 8.29 -0.57
CA MET A 243 -4.07 7.26 -0.67
C MET A 243 -4.38 6.77 0.74
N ILE A 244 -5.52 7.20 1.27
CA ILE A 244 -5.93 6.84 2.63
C ILE A 244 -6.53 5.45 2.60
N MET A 245 -5.93 4.47 3.23
CA MET A 245 -6.42 3.09 3.34
C MET A 245 -7.61 3.01 4.31
N ALA A 246 -8.75 3.64 3.93
CA ALA A 246 -9.92 3.76 4.78
C ALA A 246 -10.74 2.46 4.84
N TYR A 247 -10.08 1.37 5.17
CA TYR A 247 -10.62 0.02 5.32
C TYR A 247 -9.97 -0.70 6.50
N ASP A 248 -10.35 -1.97 6.71
CA ASP A 248 -9.97 -2.76 7.88
C ASP A 248 -10.34 -2.11 9.22
N GLN A 249 -11.47 -1.36 9.24
CA GLN A 249 -12.08 -0.88 10.50
C GLN A 249 -12.28 -2.05 11.47
N HIS A 250 -12.72 -3.19 10.94
CA HIS A 250 -12.69 -4.50 11.58
C HIS A 250 -11.85 -5.44 10.71
N TRP A 251 -10.64 -5.69 11.14
CA TRP A 251 -9.67 -6.50 10.42
C TRP A 251 -9.72 -7.98 10.84
N ALA A 252 -9.07 -8.86 10.10
CA ALA A 252 -9.13 -10.31 10.30
C ALA A 252 -8.77 -10.79 11.73
N GLY A 253 -7.88 -10.09 12.42
CA GLY A 253 -7.48 -10.41 13.81
C GLY A 253 -8.32 -9.74 14.89
N GLY A 254 -9.32 -8.94 14.52
CA GLY A 254 -10.22 -8.22 15.41
C GLY A 254 -11.61 -8.85 15.50
N PRO A 255 -12.54 -8.20 16.24
CA PRO A 255 -13.93 -8.64 16.29
C PRO A 255 -14.65 -8.43 14.95
N PRO A 256 -15.69 -9.25 14.62
CA PRO A 256 -16.50 -9.07 13.43
C PRO A 256 -17.17 -7.69 13.35
N GLY A 257 -17.22 -7.13 12.15
CA GLY A 257 -17.87 -5.84 11.89
C GLY A 257 -17.65 -5.36 10.46
N PRO A 258 -18.15 -4.16 10.11
CA PRO A 258 -18.00 -3.60 8.77
C PRO A 258 -16.52 -3.34 8.44
N ILE A 259 -16.14 -3.65 7.20
CA ILE A 259 -14.77 -3.42 6.70
C ILE A 259 -14.50 -1.91 6.65
N ALA A 260 -15.49 -1.11 6.22
CA ALA A 260 -15.40 0.34 6.08
C ALA A 260 -16.77 1.00 6.26
N SER A 261 -17.23 1.18 7.51
CA SER A 261 -18.53 1.85 7.71
C SER A 261 -18.44 3.31 7.27
N THR A 262 -19.48 3.79 6.59
CA THR A 262 -19.56 5.17 6.07
C THR A 262 -19.33 6.24 7.15
N SER A 263 -19.79 6.01 8.38
CA SER A 263 -19.58 6.94 9.50
C SER A 263 -18.12 7.01 9.93
N TRP A 264 -17.43 5.88 9.98
CA TRP A 264 -16.02 5.83 10.29
C TRP A 264 -15.16 6.41 9.17
N VAL A 265 -15.43 6.05 7.90
CA VAL A 265 -14.75 6.64 6.73
C VAL A 265 -14.90 8.15 6.72
N ARG A 266 -16.11 8.68 7.03
CA ARG A 266 -16.34 10.12 7.17
C ARG A 266 -15.42 10.75 8.24
N SER A 267 -15.25 10.09 9.38
CA SER A 267 -14.35 10.60 10.45
C SER A 267 -12.88 10.59 10.02
N VAL A 268 -12.45 9.53 9.31
CA VAL A 268 -11.11 9.44 8.72
C VAL A 268 -10.90 10.58 7.73
N LEU A 269 -11.83 10.80 6.80
CA LEU A 269 -11.70 11.85 5.80
C LEU A 269 -11.75 13.25 6.40
N ALA A 270 -12.60 13.48 7.41
CA ALA A 270 -12.66 14.77 8.12
C ALA A 270 -11.30 15.11 8.77
N PHE A 271 -10.62 14.12 9.36
CA PHE A 271 -9.27 14.31 9.85
C PHE A 271 -8.28 14.52 8.69
N SER A 272 -8.31 13.68 7.67
CA SER A 272 -7.39 13.75 6.52
C SER A 272 -7.39 15.13 5.88
N VAL A 273 -8.56 15.67 5.53
CA VAL A 273 -8.66 17.01 4.88
C VAL A 273 -8.38 18.17 5.84
N SER A 274 -8.38 17.93 7.15
CA SER A 274 -7.89 18.92 8.11
C SER A 274 -6.38 19.06 8.12
N GLN A 275 -5.66 18.07 7.59
CA GLN A 275 -4.20 18.00 7.55
C GLN A 275 -3.63 18.19 6.14
N VAL A 276 -4.35 17.77 5.11
CA VAL A 276 -3.91 17.68 3.70
C VAL A 276 -4.93 18.37 2.81
N ALA A 277 -4.48 19.05 1.76
CA ALA A 277 -5.37 19.65 0.77
C ALA A 277 -6.25 18.56 0.11
N PRO A 278 -7.57 18.72 0.02
CA PRO A 278 -8.49 17.68 -0.48
C PRO A 278 -8.12 17.14 -1.87
N ASP A 279 -7.61 17.99 -2.75
CA ASP A 279 -7.16 17.64 -4.09
C ASP A 279 -5.87 16.79 -4.14
N LYS A 280 -5.27 16.51 -2.98
CA LYS A 280 -4.16 15.55 -2.79
C LYS A 280 -4.58 14.27 -2.08
N VAL A 281 -5.85 14.15 -1.67
CA VAL A 281 -6.37 12.98 -0.95
C VAL A 281 -7.12 12.06 -1.91
N ILE A 282 -6.73 10.79 -1.91
CA ILE A 282 -7.42 9.68 -2.60
C ILE A 282 -8.06 8.79 -1.52
N LEU A 283 -9.33 8.47 -1.67
CA LEU A 283 -10.00 7.51 -0.79
C LEU A 283 -9.72 6.08 -1.24
N GLY A 284 -9.05 5.30 -0.40
CA GLY A 284 -8.95 3.85 -0.53
C GLY A 284 -10.28 3.19 -0.18
N ILE A 285 -10.80 2.38 -1.09
CA ILE A 285 -12.06 1.65 -0.94
C ILE A 285 -11.77 0.14 -1.02
N PRO A 286 -12.26 -0.68 -0.06
CA PRO A 286 -12.09 -2.13 -0.13
C PRO A 286 -13.06 -2.77 -1.13
N GLY A 287 -12.61 -3.84 -1.81
CA GLY A 287 -13.42 -4.67 -2.69
C GLY A 287 -13.70 -6.07 -2.13
N TYR A 288 -13.46 -6.31 -0.84
CA TYR A 288 -13.42 -7.62 -0.21
C TYR A 288 -14.32 -7.69 1.03
N GLY A 289 -14.27 -8.83 1.69
CA GLY A 289 -14.93 -9.06 2.98
C GLY A 289 -14.16 -10.06 3.82
N TYR A 290 -14.72 -10.37 4.97
CA TYR A 290 -14.23 -11.41 5.87
C TYR A 290 -15.36 -12.31 6.36
N ASP A 291 -15.03 -13.58 6.60
CA ASP A 291 -15.82 -14.54 7.35
C ASP A 291 -15.12 -14.84 8.67
N TRP A 292 -15.61 -14.29 9.76
CA TRP A 292 -15.11 -14.55 11.10
C TRP A 292 -15.73 -15.80 11.69
N SER A 293 -14.90 -16.65 12.26
CA SER A 293 -15.29 -17.83 13.04
C SER A 293 -14.49 -17.87 14.36
N GLY A 294 -14.70 -18.91 15.17
CA GLY A 294 -13.99 -19.04 16.45
C GLY A 294 -12.45 -19.11 16.37
N GLU A 295 -11.88 -19.30 15.20
CA GLU A 295 -10.44 -19.41 14.93
C GLU A 295 -9.83 -18.19 14.23
N GLY A 296 -10.60 -17.13 14.01
CA GLY A 296 -10.18 -15.91 13.30
C GLY A 296 -11.05 -15.61 12.10
N ALA A 297 -10.51 -14.88 11.12
CA ALA A 297 -11.23 -14.54 9.89
C ALA A 297 -10.52 -15.06 8.64
N VAL A 298 -11.32 -15.39 7.63
CA VAL A 298 -10.88 -15.71 6.27
C VAL A 298 -11.29 -14.55 5.36
N ALA A 299 -10.35 -14.00 4.59
CA ALA A 299 -10.66 -13.00 3.59
C ALA A 299 -11.50 -13.60 2.44
N LEU A 300 -12.50 -12.87 2.00
CA LEU A 300 -13.44 -13.26 0.95
C LEU A 300 -13.41 -12.25 -0.21
N THR A 301 -13.40 -12.76 -1.43
CA THR A 301 -13.81 -11.95 -2.58
C THR A 301 -15.33 -11.71 -2.51
N PHE A 302 -15.83 -10.70 -3.21
CA PHE A 302 -17.27 -10.49 -3.34
C PHE A 302 -18.01 -11.74 -3.84
N ALA A 303 -17.46 -12.42 -4.85
CA ALA A 303 -18.07 -13.65 -5.39
C ALA A 303 -18.18 -14.78 -4.34
N GLN A 304 -17.16 -14.93 -3.48
CA GLN A 304 -17.20 -15.92 -2.38
C GLN A 304 -18.23 -15.51 -1.32
N ALA A 305 -18.28 -14.23 -0.94
CA ALA A 305 -19.28 -13.73 -0.01
C ALA A 305 -20.71 -13.95 -0.54
N GLN A 306 -20.96 -13.68 -1.82
CA GLN A 306 -22.24 -13.97 -2.47
C GLN A 306 -22.61 -15.49 -2.46
N GLN A 307 -21.66 -16.36 -2.71
CA GLN A 307 -21.91 -17.81 -2.64
C GLN A 307 -22.34 -18.23 -1.23
N LEU A 308 -21.67 -17.72 -0.19
CA LEU A 308 -22.07 -17.97 1.20
C LEU A 308 -23.45 -17.38 1.51
N GLU A 309 -23.73 -16.15 1.05
CA GLU A 309 -25.03 -15.50 1.22
C GLU A 309 -26.16 -16.33 0.60
N GLN A 310 -25.98 -16.79 -0.63
CA GLN A 310 -26.97 -17.63 -1.32
C GLN A 310 -27.21 -18.96 -0.61
N ALA A 311 -26.15 -19.55 -0.03
CA ALA A 311 -26.24 -20.83 0.67
C ALA A 311 -26.94 -20.71 2.04
N TYR A 312 -26.66 -19.64 2.79
CA TYR A 312 -27.03 -19.54 4.21
C TYR A 312 -27.99 -18.41 4.55
N ALA A 313 -28.03 -17.34 3.75
CA ALA A 313 -28.85 -16.15 3.99
C ALA A 313 -29.54 -15.60 2.72
N PRO A 314 -30.23 -16.44 1.88
CA PRO A 314 -30.66 -16.06 0.53
C PRO A 314 -31.72 -14.94 0.47
N LYS A 315 -32.20 -14.45 1.60
CA LYS A 315 -33.14 -13.32 1.71
C LYS A 315 -32.48 -12.06 2.29
N SER A 316 -31.18 -12.11 2.55
CA SER A 316 -30.43 -10.93 2.98
C SER A 316 -30.28 -9.97 1.80
N ASN A 317 -30.44 -8.65 2.06
CA ASN A 317 -30.07 -7.59 1.13
C ASN A 317 -28.99 -6.71 1.76
N ALA A 318 -28.43 -7.15 2.90
CA ALA A 318 -27.39 -6.43 3.62
C ALA A 318 -26.01 -6.95 3.19
N ASN A 319 -24.97 -6.19 3.41
CA ASN A 319 -23.58 -6.59 3.21
C ASN A 319 -23.01 -7.36 4.42
N HIS A 320 -23.88 -7.97 5.23
CA HIS A 320 -23.49 -8.84 6.35
C HIS A 320 -24.58 -9.85 6.68
N PHE A 321 -24.17 -11.00 7.16
CA PHE A 321 -25.04 -12.05 7.66
C PHE A 321 -24.30 -12.98 8.61
N GLN A 322 -25.05 -13.86 9.31
CA GLN A 322 -24.50 -14.89 10.16
C GLN A 322 -25.02 -16.26 9.76
N TYR A 323 -24.23 -17.29 9.95
CA TYR A 323 -24.61 -18.68 9.73
C TYR A 323 -23.89 -19.64 10.68
N VAL A 324 -24.35 -20.88 10.75
CA VAL A 324 -23.70 -21.92 11.56
C VAL A 324 -23.27 -23.03 10.64
N GLN A 325 -21.99 -23.41 10.71
CA GLN A 325 -21.42 -24.53 9.99
C GLN A 325 -20.61 -25.40 10.95
N GLY A 326 -20.88 -26.71 10.97
CA GLY A 326 -20.19 -27.63 11.89
C GLY A 326 -20.35 -27.31 13.38
N GLY A 327 -21.41 -26.59 13.77
CA GLY A 327 -21.63 -26.13 15.15
C GLY A 327 -20.86 -24.83 15.52
N VAL A 328 -20.13 -24.25 14.57
CA VAL A 328 -19.41 -22.96 14.74
C VAL A 328 -20.24 -21.85 14.14
N LEU A 329 -20.38 -20.75 14.91
CA LEU A 329 -20.98 -19.51 14.42
C LEU A 329 -20.00 -18.76 13.54
N HIS A 330 -20.45 -18.38 12.34
CA HIS A 330 -19.76 -17.54 11.39
C HIS A 330 -20.44 -16.17 11.29
N SER A 331 -19.66 -15.11 11.12
CA SER A 331 -20.13 -13.75 10.89
C SER A 331 -19.44 -13.20 9.65
N VAL A 332 -20.20 -12.99 8.58
CA VAL A 332 -19.69 -12.48 7.30
C VAL A 332 -20.01 -11.01 7.18
N TRP A 333 -19.00 -10.23 6.80
CA TRP A 333 -19.13 -8.83 6.38
C TRP A 333 -18.34 -8.65 5.09
N PHE A 334 -18.90 -7.93 4.13
CA PHE A 334 -18.26 -7.72 2.82
C PHE A 334 -18.71 -6.40 2.19
N GLU A 335 -17.90 -5.89 1.28
CA GLU A 335 -18.25 -4.70 0.51
C GLU A 335 -19.06 -5.08 -0.73
N ASN A 336 -20.05 -4.27 -1.05
CA ASN A 336 -20.93 -4.40 -2.21
C ASN A 336 -21.19 -3.03 -2.84
N THR A 337 -21.94 -2.99 -3.93
CA THR A 337 -22.29 -1.75 -4.62
C THR A 337 -22.90 -0.69 -3.68
N GLN A 338 -23.74 -1.08 -2.71
CA GLN A 338 -24.38 -0.10 -1.82
C GLN A 338 -23.37 0.58 -0.87
N SER A 339 -22.47 -0.21 -0.25
CA SER A 339 -21.42 0.35 0.60
C SER A 339 -20.43 1.19 -0.20
N PHE A 340 -20.07 0.73 -1.41
CA PHE A 340 -19.23 1.46 -2.34
C PHE A 340 -19.82 2.85 -2.68
N LEU A 341 -21.09 2.92 -3.04
CA LEU A 341 -21.76 4.21 -3.34
C LEU A 341 -21.75 5.16 -2.14
N GLY A 342 -21.90 4.62 -0.92
CA GLY A 342 -21.76 5.41 0.31
C GLY A 342 -20.37 6.05 0.43
N SER A 343 -19.31 5.35 0.04
CA SER A 343 -17.93 5.86 0.03
C SER A 343 -17.70 6.88 -1.08
N VAL A 344 -18.21 6.63 -2.30
CA VAL A 344 -18.09 7.57 -3.44
C VAL A 344 -18.80 8.91 -3.14
N GLN A 345 -19.94 8.90 -2.45
CA GLN A 345 -20.60 10.12 -2.02
C GLN A 345 -19.73 10.97 -1.09
N LEU A 346 -18.89 10.34 -0.26
CA LEU A 346 -17.94 11.06 0.58
C LEU A 346 -16.83 11.74 -0.24
N VAL A 347 -16.38 11.12 -1.33
CA VAL A 347 -15.38 11.74 -2.23
C VAL A 347 -15.87 13.08 -2.74
N THR A 348 -17.10 13.13 -3.24
CA THR A 348 -17.72 14.38 -3.70
C THR A 348 -17.96 15.35 -2.54
N GLY A 349 -18.42 14.85 -1.38
CA GLY A 349 -18.73 15.68 -0.21
C GLY A 349 -17.50 16.35 0.43
N PHE A 350 -16.33 15.74 0.32
CA PHE A 350 -15.05 16.27 0.80
C PHE A 350 -14.17 16.87 -0.31
N GLU A 351 -14.67 16.91 -1.54
CA GLU A 351 -13.93 17.43 -2.72
C GLU A 351 -12.57 16.76 -2.94
N LEU A 352 -12.52 15.43 -2.73
CA LEU A 352 -11.29 14.65 -2.83
C LEU A 352 -10.83 14.51 -4.29
N ARG A 353 -9.55 14.16 -4.47
CA ARG A 353 -8.95 13.91 -5.78
C ARG A 353 -9.57 12.73 -6.53
N GLY A 354 -10.03 11.71 -5.83
CA GLY A 354 -10.62 10.50 -6.39
C GLY A 354 -10.59 9.31 -5.44
N ILE A 355 -10.61 8.13 -6.04
CA ILE A 355 -10.61 6.85 -5.32
C ILE A 355 -9.46 5.95 -5.79
N VAL A 356 -9.11 4.98 -4.93
CA VAL A 356 -8.33 3.80 -5.30
C VAL A 356 -8.99 2.55 -4.73
N LEU A 357 -9.25 1.55 -5.56
CA LEU A 357 -9.87 0.29 -5.15
C LEU A 357 -8.80 -0.71 -4.71
N TRP A 358 -8.94 -1.27 -3.52
CA TRP A 358 -8.20 -2.45 -3.06
C TRP A 358 -9.11 -3.68 -3.12
N ARG A 359 -9.03 -4.50 -4.16
CA ARG A 359 -8.24 -4.42 -5.39
C ARG A 359 -9.08 -4.88 -6.59
N ILE A 360 -8.63 -4.60 -7.80
CA ILE A 360 -9.29 -5.06 -9.03
C ILE A 360 -9.37 -6.60 -9.06
N GLY A 361 -10.56 -7.11 -9.38
CA GLY A 361 -10.83 -8.52 -9.63
C GLY A 361 -11.39 -9.30 -8.45
N ILE A 362 -11.58 -8.66 -7.29
CA ILE A 362 -12.21 -9.30 -6.12
C ILE A 362 -13.49 -8.59 -5.66
N GLU A 363 -13.77 -7.42 -6.23
CA GLU A 363 -14.89 -6.53 -5.92
C GLU A 363 -16.23 -7.00 -6.51
N ASP A 364 -17.32 -6.35 -6.09
CA ASP A 364 -18.62 -6.40 -6.78
C ASP A 364 -18.48 -5.74 -8.17
N PRO A 365 -18.58 -6.49 -9.27
CA PRO A 365 -18.35 -5.93 -10.60
C PRO A 365 -19.34 -4.81 -10.97
N LYS A 366 -20.47 -4.70 -10.27
CA LYS A 366 -21.47 -3.63 -10.51
C LYS A 366 -21.03 -2.26 -10.02
N ILE A 367 -19.98 -2.16 -9.20
CA ILE A 367 -19.50 -0.84 -8.74
C ILE A 367 -19.08 0.05 -9.89
N TRP A 368 -18.57 -0.54 -10.96
CA TRP A 368 -18.06 0.16 -12.13
C TRP A 368 -19.15 0.85 -12.95
N ASP A 369 -20.38 0.33 -12.93
CA ASP A 369 -21.55 0.92 -13.62
C ASP A 369 -21.91 2.32 -13.08
N PHE A 370 -21.40 2.69 -11.91
CA PHE A 370 -21.72 3.95 -11.22
C PHE A 370 -20.61 5.01 -11.30
N LEU A 371 -19.52 4.71 -11.98
CA LEU A 371 -18.39 5.61 -12.16
C LEU A 371 -18.25 6.15 -13.60
N GLU A 372 -19.16 5.73 -14.50
CA GLU A 372 -19.26 6.21 -15.87
C GLU A 372 -19.64 7.70 -15.99
#